data_67b2479130ac40667c2549b0df05fa98
#
_entry.id   67b2479130ac40667c2549b0df05fa98
#
_cell.length_a   1.000
_cell.length_b   1.000
_cell.length_c   1.000
_cell.angle_alpha   90.00
_cell.angle_beta   90.00
_cell.angle_gamma   90.00
#
_symmetry.space_group_name_H-M   'P 1'
#
loop_
_entity.id
_entity.type
_entity.pdbx_description
1 polymer ?
#
loop_
_entity_poly.entity_id
_entity_poly.type
_entity_poly.pdbx_seq_one_letter_code
_entity_poly.pdbx_strand_id
1 'polypeptide(L)'
;MLLSLIKSNCRRFHSTAAGENTLPNRYLVIATSGGLNQQRTGIIDAVVAARLLRATLIVPILDQTSFWADSSNFSEIFDVDWFINSLSDDVKVIKQLPENDGEGIWSPHTMRVPRKCSAICYQTRVLPVFMKKNVVKLTKFDYRLANQLETDLQKLRCRVNYHSLKFTDQIQNMGDKLIHRMNAKGNDHFIALHLRFEADMLAFSGCYYGGGERERTELGAASNPEKERRHGKCPLKPEEVGLMLKALGFGRDAHLYVASGEIYGGEERLAPLKALFPNLHSKETLATKEELAPFSSYSSRMAALDFIVCDGGSVFVANNNGNMAKILAGRRRYFGHKRTIRPNAKKLHTLFLNVTDMPWETFSSRVRAFQKGFMGEPNEETIGRGGGGGGGFHENPSACICEKHFVPYYLRAEFDKRAKRKGNKSSGEVTGYFSGGDKNLGWTDLVYEETESPSNGTDLDYDELI
;
A
#
# COMPACT_ATOMS: atom_id res chain seq x y z
N MET A 1 -21.47 -13.63 5.27
CA MET A 1 -21.68 -14.18 6.61
C MET A 1 -20.63 -15.24 7.00
N LEU A 2 -20.36 -16.27 6.21
CA LEU A 2 -19.34 -17.32 6.55
C LEU A 2 -17.90 -16.80 6.58
N LEU A 3 -17.50 -15.90 5.66
CA LEU A 3 -16.18 -15.24 5.67
C LEU A 3 -15.96 -14.39 6.95
N SER A 4 -17.03 -13.84 7.52
CA SER A 4 -16.97 -13.14 8.80
C SER A 4 -16.75 -14.07 9.98
N LEU A 5 -17.28 -15.30 9.92
CA LEU A 5 -17.11 -16.35 10.94
C LEU A 5 -15.69 -16.96 10.91
N ILE A 6 -15.12 -17.14 9.71
CA ILE A 6 -13.72 -17.59 9.56
C ILE A 6 -12.76 -16.53 10.11
N LYS A 7 -13.07 -15.25 9.90
CA LYS A 7 -12.31 -14.11 10.43
C LYS A 7 -12.43 -13.96 11.96
N SER A 8 -13.57 -14.37 12.55
CA SER A 8 -13.78 -14.31 14.01
C SER A 8 -12.96 -15.36 14.77
N ASN A 9 -12.66 -16.51 14.16
CA ASN A 9 -11.86 -17.57 14.81
C ASN A 9 -10.36 -17.25 14.84
N CYS A 10 -9.85 -16.37 13.98
CA CYS A 10 -8.50 -15.82 14.12
C CYS A 10 -8.36 -14.79 15.28
N ARG A 11 -9.48 -14.34 15.85
CA ARG A 11 -9.48 -13.45 17.02
C ARG A 11 -9.22 -14.16 18.34
N ARG A 12 -9.35 -15.50 18.40
CA ARG A 12 -9.22 -16.28 19.64
C ARG A 12 -7.91 -17.05 19.70
N PHE A 13 -6.78 -16.37 19.70
CA PHE A 13 -5.57 -16.95 20.28
C PHE A 13 -5.25 -16.15 21.55
N HIS A 14 -5.06 -16.87 22.65
CA HIS A 14 -4.87 -16.40 24.00
C HIS A 14 -4.03 -15.13 24.08
N SER A 15 -4.69 -14.00 24.06
CA SER A 15 -4.14 -12.74 24.47
C SER A 15 -4.40 -12.65 25.97
N THR A 16 -3.38 -12.69 26.76
CA THR A 16 -3.41 -12.10 28.09
C THR A 16 -3.87 -10.64 27.91
N ALA A 17 -4.80 -10.17 28.75
CA ALA A 17 -5.32 -8.81 28.63
C ALA A 17 -4.17 -7.79 28.48
N ALA A 18 -4.35 -6.76 27.65
CA ALA A 18 -3.30 -5.77 27.36
C ALA A 18 -2.71 -5.15 28.63
N GLY A 19 -3.50 -5.07 29.71
CA GLY A 19 -3.05 -4.61 31.03
C GLY A 19 -1.96 -5.46 31.65
N GLU A 20 -1.96 -6.79 31.47
CA GLU A 20 -0.94 -7.71 32.01
C GLU A 20 0.39 -7.60 31.25
N ASN A 21 0.35 -7.15 30.02
CA ASN A 21 1.53 -7.02 29.17
C ASN A 21 2.13 -5.61 29.13
N THR A 22 1.48 -4.62 29.75
CA THR A 22 1.94 -3.23 29.74
C THR A 22 2.51 -2.87 31.10
N LEU A 23 3.75 -2.34 31.13
CA LEU A 23 4.35 -1.88 32.37
C LEU A 23 3.84 -0.48 32.73
N PRO A 24 3.60 -0.20 34.02
CA PRO A 24 3.18 1.14 34.45
C PRO A 24 4.25 2.20 34.13
N ASN A 25 3.83 3.43 33.97
CA ASN A 25 4.70 4.60 33.74
C ASN A 25 5.66 4.46 32.54
N ARG A 26 5.25 3.72 31.51
CA ARG A 26 6.02 3.56 30.28
C ARG A 26 5.15 3.98 29.09
N TYR A 27 5.41 5.19 28.55
CA TYR A 27 4.59 5.82 27.52
C TYR A 27 5.38 6.00 26.23
N LEU A 28 4.86 5.44 25.15
CA LEU A 28 5.43 5.56 23.81
C LEU A 28 4.64 6.58 22.98
N VAL A 29 5.28 7.66 22.58
CA VAL A 29 4.74 8.67 21.67
C VAL A 29 5.35 8.44 20.29
N ILE A 30 4.53 8.39 19.26
CA ILE A 30 4.96 8.19 17.88
C ILE A 30 4.57 9.42 17.06
N ALA A 31 5.55 10.05 16.39
CA ALA A 31 5.32 11.01 15.34
C ALA A 31 5.63 10.35 13.98
N THR A 32 4.59 10.14 13.20
CA THR A 32 4.69 9.54 11.86
C THR A 32 5.28 10.53 10.85
N SER A 33 5.56 10.09 9.62
CA SER A 33 6.06 10.97 8.56
C SER A 33 5.53 10.58 7.18
N GLY A 34 5.50 11.55 6.28
CA GLY A 34 5.14 11.39 4.88
C GLY A 34 3.63 11.40 4.60
N GLY A 35 3.22 11.04 3.39
CA GLY A 35 1.82 11.02 2.99
C GLY A 35 0.99 9.97 3.74
N LEU A 36 -0.35 10.07 3.69
CA LEU A 36 -1.30 9.26 4.48
C LEU A 36 -0.96 7.77 4.54
N ASN A 37 -0.69 7.14 3.40
CA ASN A 37 -0.45 5.69 3.37
C ASN A 37 0.93 5.29 3.91
N GLN A 38 1.90 6.20 3.92
CA GLN A 38 3.16 6.02 4.61
C GLN A 38 2.96 6.13 6.13
N GLN A 39 2.23 7.15 6.58
CA GLN A 39 1.85 7.30 7.97
C GLN A 39 1.04 6.11 8.50
N ARG A 40 0.12 5.54 7.70
CA ARG A 40 -0.58 4.29 8.05
C ARG A 40 0.39 3.16 8.35
N THR A 41 1.44 3.00 7.55
CA THR A 41 2.50 2.02 7.82
C THR A 41 3.19 2.30 9.15
N GLY A 42 3.51 3.56 9.42
CA GLY A 42 4.08 3.97 10.71
C GLY A 42 3.16 3.67 11.90
N ILE A 43 1.85 3.96 11.79
CA ILE A 43 0.87 3.65 12.85
C ILE A 43 0.81 2.13 13.12
N ILE A 44 0.80 1.32 12.06
CA ILE A 44 0.78 -0.14 12.19
C ILE A 44 2.03 -0.63 12.93
N ASP A 45 3.19 -0.12 12.55
CA ASP A 45 4.47 -0.46 13.17
C ASP A 45 4.55 0.06 14.62
N ALA A 46 3.94 1.21 14.92
CA ALA A 46 3.89 1.80 16.26
C ALA A 46 3.19 0.90 17.29
N VAL A 47 2.07 0.29 16.91
CA VAL A 47 1.34 -0.63 17.79
C VAL A 47 2.19 -1.86 18.11
N VAL A 48 2.87 -2.42 17.12
CA VAL A 48 3.76 -3.57 17.33
C VAL A 48 4.98 -3.18 18.18
N ALA A 49 5.54 -1.98 17.95
CA ALA A 49 6.64 -1.46 18.77
C ALA A 49 6.22 -1.28 20.24
N ALA A 50 5.01 -0.75 20.49
CA ALA A 50 4.46 -0.61 21.84
C ALA A 50 4.32 -1.97 22.53
N ARG A 51 3.85 -2.99 21.81
CA ARG A 51 3.77 -4.37 22.32
C ARG A 51 5.15 -4.93 22.69
N LEU A 52 6.15 -4.77 21.79
CA LEU A 52 7.53 -5.20 22.01
C LEU A 52 8.17 -4.53 23.24
N LEU A 53 7.88 -3.26 23.45
CA LEU A 53 8.43 -2.47 24.54
C LEU A 53 7.62 -2.56 25.84
N ARG A 54 6.48 -3.24 25.82
CA ARG A 54 5.52 -3.31 26.94
C ARG A 54 5.11 -1.92 27.41
N ALA A 55 4.87 -1.00 26.45
CA ALA A 55 4.58 0.39 26.71
C ALA A 55 3.12 0.74 26.38
N THR A 56 2.55 1.70 27.11
CA THR A 56 1.29 2.34 26.73
C THR A 56 1.54 3.21 25.53
N LEU A 57 0.83 2.96 24.42
CA LEU A 57 0.90 3.78 23.21
C LEU A 57 0.00 5.01 23.37
N ILE A 58 0.55 6.18 23.12
CA ILE A 58 -0.26 7.38 22.91
C ILE A 58 -0.75 7.36 21.46
N VAL A 59 -2.00 7.76 21.21
CA VAL A 59 -2.54 7.88 19.85
C VAL A 59 -1.52 8.61 18.98
N PRO A 60 -1.08 8.01 17.84
CA PRO A 60 0.03 8.54 17.05
C PRO A 60 -0.23 9.97 16.54
N ILE A 61 0.82 10.77 16.52
CA ILE A 61 0.80 12.13 15.97
C ILE A 61 1.04 12.02 14.47
N LEU A 62 0.12 12.57 13.67
CA LEU A 62 0.28 12.62 12.22
C LEU A 62 1.27 13.71 11.82
N ASP A 63 1.87 13.55 10.64
CA ASP A 63 2.82 14.49 10.07
C ASP A 63 2.09 15.71 9.49
N GLN A 64 2.34 16.87 10.09
CA GLN A 64 1.75 18.15 9.70
C GLN A 64 2.77 19.09 9.04
N THR A 65 4.04 18.70 9.00
CA THR A 65 5.16 19.61 8.67
C THR A 65 5.93 19.22 7.40
N SER A 66 5.71 18.04 6.87
CA SER A 66 6.36 17.59 5.64
C SER A 66 5.76 18.26 4.40
N PHE A 67 6.29 17.92 3.24
CA PHE A 67 5.85 18.36 1.92
C PHE A 67 4.32 18.38 1.73
N TRP A 68 3.62 17.43 2.33
CA TRP A 68 2.15 17.31 2.22
C TRP A 68 1.37 18.38 2.96
N ALA A 69 2.02 19.12 3.89
CA ALA A 69 1.49 20.26 4.65
C ALA A 69 0.03 20.09 5.12
N ASP A 70 -0.33 18.89 5.59
CA ASP A 70 -1.68 18.54 6.01
C ASP A 70 -1.82 18.70 7.52
N SER A 71 -2.65 19.65 7.95
CA SER A 71 -2.85 19.95 9.38
C SER A 71 -3.80 18.98 10.10
N SER A 72 -4.29 17.93 9.41
CA SER A 72 -5.23 16.96 10.01
C SER A 72 -4.57 16.19 11.16
N ASN A 73 -5.31 16.08 12.26
CA ASN A 73 -4.96 15.23 13.39
C ASN A 73 -5.44 13.79 13.16
N PHE A 74 -4.97 12.86 13.98
CA PHE A 74 -5.38 11.45 13.90
C PHE A 74 -6.90 11.29 13.96
N SER A 75 -7.58 11.97 14.87
CA SER A 75 -9.04 11.91 15.05
C SER A 75 -9.85 12.48 13.89
N GLU A 76 -9.24 13.25 13.01
CA GLU A 76 -9.90 13.80 11.83
C GLU A 76 -9.80 12.87 10.62
N ILE A 77 -8.89 11.88 10.67
CA ILE A 77 -8.70 10.88 9.63
C ILE A 77 -9.21 9.50 10.07
N PHE A 78 -8.91 9.09 11.30
CA PHE A 78 -9.23 7.75 11.83
C PHE A 78 -10.16 7.83 13.05
N ASP A 79 -11.02 6.83 13.18
CA ASP A 79 -11.87 6.63 14.35
C ASP A 79 -11.02 6.22 15.56
N VAL A 80 -10.78 7.20 16.45
CA VAL A 80 -9.91 7.02 17.63
C VAL A 80 -10.48 6.01 18.61
N ASP A 81 -11.78 6.07 18.86
CA ASP A 81 -12.42 5.19 19.84
C ASP A 81 -12.45 3.75 19.35
N TRP A 82 -12.71 3.56 18.06
CA TRP A 82 -12.56 2.25 17.42
C TRP A 82 -11.10 1.76 17.48
N PHE A 83 -10.13 2.63 17.19
CA PHE A 83 -8.71 2.27 17.23
C PHE A 83 -8.30 1.79 18.62
N ILE A 84 -8.66 2.52 19.67
CA ILE A 84 -8.37 2.14 21.07
C ILE A 84 -9.07 0.83 21.44
N ASN A 85 -10.39 0.74 21.19
CA ASN A 85 -11.20 -0.41 21.59
C ASN A 85 -10.81 -1.69 20.84
N SER A 86 -10.47 -1.59 19.55
CA SER A 86 -10.09 -2.75 18.74
C SER A 86 -8.72 -3.35 19.11
N LEU A 87 -7.91 -2.61 19.86
CA LEU A 87 -6.57 -3.01 20.32
C LEU A 87 -6.50 -3.30 21.82
N SER A 88 -7.62 -3.19 22.54
CA SER A 88 -7.69 -3.32 24.02
C SER A 88 -7.09 -4.62 24.56
N ASP A 89 -7.19 -5.71 23.80
CA ASP A 89 -6.63 -7.01 24.18
C ASP A 89 -5.13 -7.16 23.86
N ASP A 90 -4.59 -6.28 23.01
CA ASP A 90 -3.22 -6.41 22.50
C ASP A 90 -2.27 -5.39 23.11
N VAL A 91 -2.65 -4.10 23.09
CA VAL A 91 -1.83 -2.98 23.50
C VAL A 91 -2.69 -1.93 24.17
N LYS A 92 -2.26 -1.46 25.34
CA LYS A 92 -2.91 -0.31 25.98
C LYS A 92 -2.65 0.94 25.16
N VAL A 93 -3.72 1.54 24.63
CA VAL A 93 -3.67 2.79 23.87
C VAL A 93 -4.48 3.84 24.62
N ILE A 94 -3.95 5.06 24.73
CA ILE A 94 -4.64 6.20 25.36
C ILE A 94 -4.56 7.43 24.47
N LYS A 95 -5.53 8.33 24.61
CA LYS A 95 -5.65 9.53 23.76
C LYS A 95 -4.50 10.51 23.97
N GLN A 96 -4.09 10.74 25.22
CA GLN A 96 -3.04 11.68 25.61
C GLN A 96 -2.31 11.20 26.85
N LEU A 97 -1.14 11.77 27.11
CA LEU A 97 -0.40 11.49 28.34
C LEU A 97 -1.25 11.84 29.56
N PRO A 98 -1.23 11.03 30.63
CA PRO A 98 -1.91 11.39 31.87
C PRO A 98 -1.27 12.62 32.47
N GLU A 99 -1.97 13.28 33.37
CA GLU A 99 -1.40 14.35 34.21
C GLU A 99 -0.24 13.78 35.04
N ASN A 100 0.79 14.57 35.22
CA ASN A 100 1.95 14.16 36.02
C ASN A 100 1.72 14.62 37.45
N ASP A 101 1.26 13.71 38.30
CA ASP A 101 0.94 13.98 39.71
C ASP A 101 2.20 14.48 40.46
N GLY A 102 2.50 15.77 40.41
CA GLY A 102 3.47 16.44 41.24
C GLY A 102 4.77 16.91 40.61
N GLU A 103 5.11 16.60 39.35
CA GLU A 103 6.41 16.96 38.75
C GLU A 103 6.32 17.82 37.47
N GLY A 104 5.20 18.51 37.23
CA GLY A 104 5.11 19.42 36.08
C GLY A 104 4.89 18.69 34.75
N ILE A 105 5.25 19.31 33.62
CA ILE A 105 5.02 18.83 32.28
C ILE A 105 5.95 17.65 31.95
N TRP A 106 5.42 16.57 31.35
CA TRP A 106 6.22 15.46 30.83
C TRP A 106 7.28 15.97 29.86
N SER A 107 8.54 15.56 30.05
CA SER A 107 9.65 15.83 29.13
C SER A 107 10.01 14.56 28.35
N PRO A 108 9.42 14.32 27.16
CA PRO A 108 9.68 13.14 26.37
C PRO A 108 11.13 13.08 25.90
N HIS A 109 11.80 11.93 26.07
CA HIS A 109 13.07 11.71 25.39
C HIS A 109 12.81 11.43 23.91
N THR A 110 13.24 12.35 23.05
CA THR A 110 13.05 12.25 21.59
C THR A 110 14.22 11.52 20.96
N MET A 111 13.92 10.49 20.15
CA MET A 111 14.93 9.73 19.43
C MET A 111 14.37 9.15 18.12
N ARG A 112 15.27 8.61 17.30
CA ARG A 112 14.92 7.85 16.08
C ARG A 112 15.41 6.42 16.21
N VAL A 113 14.72 5.49 15.58
CA VAL A 113 15.18 4.12 15.36
C VAL A 113 15.49 3.93 13.88
N PRO A 114 16.45 3.07 13.50
CA PRO A 114 16.75 2.81 12.09
C PRO A 114 15.54 2.20 11.37
N ARG A 115 15.49 2.34 10.06
CA ARG A 115 14.52 1.63 9.22
C ARG A 115 14.71 0.12 9.38
N LYS A 116 13.60 -0.64 9.25
CA LYS A 116 13.59 -2.11 9.40
C LYS A 116 14.19 -2.60 10.75
N CYS A 117 14.01 -1.82 11.84
CA CYS A 117 14.47 -2.18 13.17
C CYS A 117 13.78 -3.47 13.65
N SER A 118 14.56 -4.48 14.02
CA SER A 118 14.05 -5.77 14.53
C SER A 118 13.58 -5.68 15.97
N ALA A 119 12.94 -6.74 16.49
CA ALA A 119 12.58 -6.82 17.90
C ALA A 119 13.79 -6.61 18.83
N ILE A 120 14.92 -7.23 18.50
CA ILE A 120 16.19 -7.04 19.24
C ILE A 120 16.65 -5.59 19.16
N CYS A 121 16.54 -4.95 18.00
CA CYS A 121 16.89 -3.54 17.83
C CYS A 121 16.06 -2.63 18.75
N TYR A 122 14.75 -2.87 18.90
CA TYR A 122 13.93 -2.13 19.85
C TYR A 122 14.34 -2.39 21.31
N GLN A 123 14.62 -3.63 21.65
CA GLN A 123 15.05 -4.01 22.99
C GLN A 123 16.41 -3.39 23.36
N THR A 124 17.35 -3.32 22.43
CA THR A 124 18.69 -2.80 22.71
C THR A 124 18.80 -1.28 22.62
N ARG A 125 17.98 -0.62 21.81
CA ARG A 125 18.05 0.85 21.61
C ARG A 125 17.03 1.63 22.40
N VAL A 126 15.78 1.19 22.46
CA VAL A 126 14.67 1.94 23.05
C VAL A 126 14.42 1.53 24.50
N LEU A 127 14.47 0.24 24.79
CA LEU A 127 14.20 -0.25 26.15
C LEU A 127 15.13 0.34 27.21
N PRO A 128 16.46 0.49 27.00
CA PRO A 128 17.34 1.13 27.98
C PRO A 128 17.00 2.61 28.27
N VAL A 129 16.36 3.29 27.29
CA VAL A 129 15.86 4.67 27.49
C VAL A 129 14.68 4.66 28.45
N PHE A 130 13.75 3.72 28.32
CA PHE A 130 12.62 3.55 29.24
C PHE A 130 13.05 3.20 30.68
N MET A 131 14.25 2.68 30.88
CA MET A 131 14.78 2.47 32.23
C MET A 131 15.17 3.77 32.95
N LYS A 132 15.27 4.88 32.18
CA LYS A 132 15.68 6.21 32.69
C LYS A 132 14.60 7.28 32.52
N LYS A 133 13.65 7.07 31.61
CA LYS A 133 12.63 8.03 31.21
C LYS A 133 11.28 7.34 31.04
N ASN A 134 10.24 7.90 31.61
CA ASN A 134 8.89 7.35 31.53
C ASN A 134 8.25 7.57 30.15
N VAL A 135 8.66 8.59 29.41
CA VAL A 135 8.11 8.96 28.10
C VAL A 135 9.21 8.95 27.05
N VAL A 136 9.03 8.16 26.01
CA VAL A 136 9.91 8.13 24.84
C VAL A 136 9.10 8.52 23.59
N LYS A 137 9.60 9.51 22.83
CA LYS A 137 9.04 9.96 21.55
C LYS A 137 9.92 9.49 20.41
N LEU A 138 9.36 8.64 19.52
CA LEU A 138 10.01 8.23 18.27
C LEU A 138 9.50 9.13 17.13
N THR A 139 10.43 9.71 16.37
CA THR A 139 10.12 10.66 15.29
C THR A 139 10.49 10.12 13.93
N LYS A 140 9.95 10.72 12.87
CA LYS A 140 10.06 10.27 11.46
C LYS A 140 9.77 8.76 11.37
N PHE A 141 8.63 8.37 11.96
CA PHE A 141 8.31 6.97 12.18
C PHE A 141 7.60 6.37 10.97
N ASP A 142 8.39 5.97 9.99
CA ASP A 142 7.97 5.26 8.78
C ASP A 142 8.90 4.05 8.56
N TYR A 143 8.37 2.90 8.15
CA TYR A 143 9.15 1.68 7.91
C TYR A 143 10.17 1.32 9.02
N ARG A 144 9.82 1.61 10.26
CA ARG A 144 10.72 1.42 11.40
C ARG A 144 10.68 0.02 12.00
N LEU A 145 9.92 -0.91 11.40
CA LEU A 145 9.81 -2.28 11.86
C LEU A 145 10.27 -3.25 10.77
N ALA A 146 11.06 -4.26 11.16
CA ALA A 146 11.48 -5.34 10.27
C ALA A 146 10.28 -6.18 9.80
N ASN A 147 10.40 -6.80 8.63
CA ASN A 147 9.35 -7.68 8.11
C ASN A 147 9.33 -9.06 8.78
N GLN A 148 10.48 -9.52 9.26
CA GLN A 148 10.58 -10.78 10.00
C GLN A 148 10.23 -10.54 11.46
N LEU A 149 9.05 -11.00 11.85
CA LEU A 149 8.51 -10.91 13.21
C LEU A 149 8.05 -12.29 13.66
N GLU A 150 8.00 -12.50 14.97
CA GLU A 150 7.33 -13.65 15.56
C GLU A 150 5.84 -13.66 15.15
N THR A 151 5.27 -14.85 15.06
CA THR A 151 3.93 -15.07 14.53
C THR A 151 2.86 -14.20 15.19
N ASP A 152 2.92 -14.03 16.52
CA ASP A 152 1.92 -13.23 17.25
C ASP A 152 2.03 -11.74 16.96
N LEU A 153 3.24 -11.22 16.85
CA LEU A 153 3.49 -9.84 16.45
C LEU A 153 3.07 -9.59 15.00
N GLN A 154 3.29 -10.57 14.13
CA GLN A 154 2.82 -10.49 12.75
C GLN A 154 1.28 -10.53 12.67
N LYS A 155 0.62 -11.34 13.48
CA LYS A 155 -0.85 -11.35 13.58
C LYS A 155 -1.38 -10.03 14.14
N LEU A 156 -0.72 -9.43 15.13
CA LEU A 156 -1.05 -8.10 15.63
C LEU A 156 -0.95 -7.06 14.50
N ARG A 157 0.16 -7.06 13.77
CA ARG A 157 0.37 -6.19 12.61
C ARG A 157 -0.77 -6.31 11.58
N CYS A 158 -1.26 -7.54 11.34
CA CYS A 158 -2.42 -7.81 10.51
C CYS A 158 -3.70 -7.16 11.04
N ARG A 159 -3.98 -7.34 12.34
CA ARG A 159 -5.18 -6.75 12.96
C ARG A 159 -5.20 -5.24 12.84
N VAL A 160 -4.06 -4.60 13.12
CA VAL A 160 -3.95 -3.14 12.98
C VAL A 160 -4.23 -2.70 11.55
N ASN A 161 -3.56 -3.32 10.58
CA ASN A 161 -3.65 -2.93 9.16
C ASN A 161 -5.06 -3.08 8.58
N TYR A 162 -5.74 -4.19 8.92
CA TYR A 162 -6.99 -4.55 8.25
C TYR A 162 -8.25 -4.23 9.07
N HIS A 163 -8.14 -4.09 10.40
CA HIS A 163 -9.31 -3.94 11.26
C HIS A 163 -9.30 -2.71 12.16
N SER A 164 -8.14 -2.29 12.67
CA SER A 164 -8.09 -1.22 13.67
C SER A 164 -8.00 0.18 13.06
N LEU A 165 -7.40 0.33 11.87
CA LEU A 165 -7.36 1.61 11.15
C LEU A 165 -8.61 1.79 10.30
N LYS A 166 -9.69 2.26 10.95
CA LYS A 166 -10.95 2.66 10.32
C LYS A 166 -10.93 4.17 10.10
N PHE A 167 -11.36 4.64 8.95
CA PHE A 167 -11.57 6.06 8.71
C PHE A 167 -12.74 6.59 9.53
N THR A 168 -12.76 7.90 9.80
CA THR A 168 -13.92 8.57 10.40
C THR A 168 -15.16 8.38 9.54
N ASP A 169 -16.34 8.43 10.15
CA ASP A 169 -17.60 8.27 9.44
C ASP A 169 -17.78 9.33 8.35
N GLN A 170 -17.28 10.56 8.55
CA GLN A 170 -17.32 11.62 7.55
C GLN A 170 -16.57 11.23 6.27
N ILE A 171 -15.34 10.72 6.39
CA ILE A 171 -14.52 10.27 5.27
C ILE A 171 -15.12 9.02 4.65
N GLN A 172 -15.54 8.05 5.47
CA GLN A 172 -16.10 6.78 4.97
C GLN A 172 -17.39 7.03 4.18
N ASN A 173 -18.34 7.81 4.73
CA ASN A 173 -19.60 8.13 4.06
C ASN A 173 -19.39 8.85 2.72
N MET A 174 -18.42 9.77 2.64
CA MET A 174 -18.11 10.43 1.39
C MET A 174 -17.49 9.45 0.37
N GLY A 175 -16.57 8.59 0.81
CA GLY A 175 -16.00 7.53 -0.01
C GLY A 175 -17.07 6.56 -0.54
N ASP A 176 -17.98 6.12 0.33
CA ASP A 176 -19.09 5.22 -0.04
C ASP A 176 -20.04 5.89 -1.04
N LYS A 177 -20.30 7.19 -0.89
CA LYS A 177 -21.08 7.99 -1.85
C LYS A 177 -20.43 8.03 -3.23
N LEU A 178 -19.10 8.20 -3.29
CA LEU A 178 -18.35 8.14 -4.54
C LEU A 178 -18.43 6.75 -5.19
N ILE A 179 -18.27 5.68 -4.40
CA ILE A 179 -18.44 4.30 -4.88
C ILE A 179 -19.85 4.07 -5.43
N HIS A 180 -20.87 4.52 -4.71
CA HIS A 180 -22.26 4.39 -5.17
C HIS A 180 -22.47 5.09 -6.52
N ARG A 181 -21.93 6.30 -6.69
CA ARG A 181 -22.01 7.05 -7.97
C ARG A 181 -21.26 6.35 -9.10
N MET A 182 -20.12 5.73 -8.82
CA MET A 182 -19.39 4.93 -9.80
C MET A 182 -20.19 3.67 -10.20
N ASN A 183 -20.74 2.97 -9.25
CA ASN A 183 -21.54 1.76 -9.47
C ASN A 183 -22.80 2.07 -10.29
N ALA A 184 -23.49 3.17 -10.00
CA ALA A 184 -24.66 3.60 -10.76
C ALA A 184 -24.33 3.92 -12.24
N LYS A 185 -23.11 4.35 -12.54
CA LYS A 185 -22.65 4.61 -13.92
C LYS A 185 -22.19 3.34 -14.64
N GLY A 186 -21.52 2.42 -13.93
CA GLY A 186 -20.85 1.27 -14.51
C GLY A 186 -21.56 -0.08 -14.28
N ASN A 187 -22.87 -0.09 -14.00
CA ASN A 187 -23.63 -1.32 -13.69
C ASN A 187 -22.92 -2.20 -12.63
N ASP A 188 -22.59 -1.60 -11.49
CA ASP A 188 -21.87 -2.21 -10.37
C ASP A 188 -20.43 -2.65 -10.67
N HIS A 189 -19.88 -2.23 -11.81
CA HIS A 189 -18.51 -2.55 -12.21
C HIS A 189 -17.74 -1.30 -12.63
N PHE A 190 -16.61 -1.04 -11.99
CA PHE A 190 -15.68 -0.02 -12.45
C PHE A 190 -14.23 -0.41 -12.16
N ILE A 191 -13.34 0.19 -12.92
CA ILE A 191 -11.89 0.07 -12.76
C ILE A 191 -11.41 1.27 -11.97
N ALA A 192 -10.77 1.05 -10.83
CA ALA A 192 -10.07 2.10 -10.12
C ALA A 192 -8.59 2.10 -10.53
N LEU A 193 -8.10 3.25 -11.00
CA LEU A 193 -6.74 3.44 -11.47
C LEU A 193 -6.01 4.43 -10.55
N HIS A 194 -5.02 3.96 -9.80
CA HIS A 194 -4.08 4.83 -9.12
C HIS A 194 -2.96 5.18 -10.09
N LEU A 195 -3.13 6.30 -10.78
CA LEU A 195 -2.25 6.66 -11.89
C LEU A 195 -0.85 7.05 -11.43
N ARG A 196 -0.75 7.75 -10.29
CA ARG A 196 0.50 8.18 -9.66
C ARG A 196 1.42 8.92 -10.63
N PHE A 197 0.87 9.94 -11.27
CA PHE A 197 1.53 10.72 -12.30
C PHE A 197 1.56 12.21 -11.94
N GLU A 198 1.73 12.50 -10.66
CA GLU A 198 1.90 13.83 -10.10
C GLU A 198 3.36 14.30 -10.23
N ALA A 199 3.58 15.60 -10.38
CA ALA A 199 4.91 16.19 -10.62
C ALA A 199 5.94 15.80 -9.53
N ASP A 200 5.56 15.87 -8.26
CA ASP A 200 6.38 15.50 -7.10
C ASP A 200 6.87 14.04 -7.17
N MET A 201 5.98 13.14 -7.57
CA MET A 201 6.30 11.72 -7.64
C MET A 201 7.12 11.36 -8.87
N LEU A 202 6.93 12.06 -9.96
CA LEU A 202 7.78 11.90 -11.14
C LEU A 202 9.19 12.42 -10.83
N ALA A 203 9.30 13.55 -10.15
CA ALA A 203 10.56 14.09 -9.64
C ALA A 203 11.27 13.08 -8.72
N PHE A 204 10.56 12.57 -7.70
CA PHE A 204 11.09 11.57 -6.77
C PHE A 204 11.52 10.26 -7.45
N SER A 205 10.84 9.84 -8.52
CA SER A 205 11.20 8.63 -9.27
C SER A 205 12.42 8.82 -10.14
N GLY A 206 12.86 10.05 -10.41
CA GLY A 206 13.91 10.37 -11.36
C GLY A 206 13.57 10.02 -12.81
N CYS A 207 12.29 9.85 -13.14
CA CYS A 207 11.82 9.45 -14.45
C CYS A 207 11.67 10.64 -15.38
N TYR A 208 11.80 10.40 -16.70
CA TYR A 208 11.67 11.39 -17.75
C TYR A 208 10.66 10.91 -18.82
N TYR A 209 9.81 11.82 -19.28
CA TYR A 209 8.67 11.50 -20.14
C TYR A 209 8.65 12.26 -21.46
N GLY A 210 9.76 12.92 -21.82
CA GLY A 210 9.96 13.52 -23.13
C GLY A 210 9.65 15.02 -23.20
N GLY A 211 9.42 15.71 -22.06
CA GLY A 211 9.10 17.14 -22.01
C GLY A 211 10.29 18.10 -22.18
N GLY A 212 11.43 17.62 -22.62
CA GLY A 212 12.62 18.44 -22.90
C GLY A 212 13.34 18.93 -21.65
N GLU A 213 14.12 20.01 -21.78
CA GLU A 213 14.95 20.58 -20.71
C GLU A 213 14.10 21.13 -19.55
N ARG A 214 12.91 21.64 -19.85
CA ARG A 214 11.97 22.12 -18.85
C ARG A 214 11.58 20.99 -17.89
N GLU A 215 11.15 19.83 -18.42
CA GLU A 215 10.80 18.68 -17.59
C GLU A 215 11.99 18.18 -16.75
N ARG A 216 13.21 18.15 -17.35
CA ARG A 216 14.43 17.75 -16.63
C ARG A 216 14.71 18.67 -15.44
N THR A 217 14.50 19.95 -15.60
CA THR A 217 14.70 20.95 -14.54
C THR A 217 13.62 20.85 -13.48
N GLU A 218 12.34 20.78 -13.89
CA GLU A 218 11.19 20.71 -12.98
C GLU A 218 11.16 19.42 -12.15
N LEU A 219 11.55 18.29 -12.75
CA LEU A 219 11.50 16.99 -12.09
C LEU A 219 12.84 16.55 -11.46
N GLY A 220 13.88 17.39 -11.50
CA GLY A 220 15.18 17.05 -10.94
C GLY A 220 15.70 15.71 -11.46
N ALA A 221 15.63 15.48 -12.79
CA ALA A 221 15.82 14.20 -13.41
C ALA A 221 17.10 13.48 -12.93
N ALA A 222 16.99 12.21 -12.60
CA ALA A 222 18.10 11.36 -12.28
C ALA A 222 19.15 11.37 -13.41
N SER A 223 20.38 11.06 -13.10
CA SER A 223 21.50 11.01 -14.06
C SER A 223 21.24 10.11 -15.27
N ASN A 224 20.33 9.13 -15.15
CA ASN A 224 19.95 8.25 -16.25
C ASN A 224 18.47 7.81 -16.15
N PRO A 225 17.51 8.68 -16.52
CA PRO A 225 16.08 8.38 -16.41
C PRO A 225 15.64 7.22 -17.32
N GLU A 226 16.29 7.01 -18.45
CA GLU A 226 15.99 5.87 -19.33
C GLU A 226 16.37 4.52 -18.68
N LYS A 227 17.44 4.49 -17.89
CA LYS A 227 17.82 3.31 -17.11
C LYS A 227 16.72 2.99 -16.08
N GLU A 228 16.21 3.98 -15.38
CA GLU A 228 15.11 3.81 -14.40
C GLU A 228 13.85 3.27 -15.08
N ARG A 229 13.51 3.79 -16.26
CA ARG A 229 12.38 3.32 -17.07
C ARG A 229 12.58 1.88 -17.56
N ARG A 230 13.78 1.52 -18.07
CA ARG A 230 14.12 0.14 -18.48
C ARG A 230 14.04 -0.85 -17.33
N HIS A 231 14.35 -0.42 -16.13
CA HIS A 231 14.24 -1.25 -14.92
C HIS A 231 12.79 -1.37 -14.41
N GLY A 232 11.82 -0.65 -15.02
CA GLY A 232 10.42 -0.69 -14.63
C GLY A 232 10.10 0.09 -13.36
N LYS A 233 10.98 1.00 -12.95
CA LYS A 233 10.76 1.85 -11.77
C LYS A 233 9.82 3.01 -12.05
N CYS A 234 9.71 3.42 -13.31
CA CYS A 234 8.87 4.53 -13.72
C CYS A 234 7.41 4.09 -13.88
N PRO A 235 6.43 4.87 -13.41
CA PRO A 235 5.04 4.66 -13.75
C PRO A 235 4.84 4.74 -15.28
N LEU A 236 3.87 3.98 -15.79
CA LEU A 236 3.47 4.09 -17.20
C LEU A 236 2.80 5.44 -17.45
N LYS A 237 2.97 5.99 -18.66
CA LYS A 237 2.19 7.15 -19.11
C LYS A 237 0.71 6.84 -19.11
N PRO A 238 -0.20 7.83 -18.96
CA PRO A 238 -1.64 7.59 -19.05
C PRO A 238 -2.07 6.85 -20.32
N GLU A 239 -1.50 7.20 -21.46
CA GLU A 239 -1.70 6.49 -22.74
C GLU A 239 -1.28 5.03 -22.68
N GLU A 240 -0.10 4.74 -22.13
CA GLU A 240 0.44 3.38 -22.01
C GLU A 240 -0.43 2.51 -21.10
N VAL A 241 -0.97 3.07 -20.01
CA VAL A 241 -1.95 2.39 -19.15
C VAL A 241 -3.23 2.09 -19.95
N GLY A 242 -3.72 3.04 -20.72
CA GLY A 242 -4.90 2.86 -21.57
C GLY A 242 -4.70 1.75 -22.61
N LEU A 243 -3.58 1.75 -23.32
CA LEU A 243 -3.22 0.70 -24.28
C LEU A 243 -3.10 -0.68 -23.63
N MET A 244 -2.47 -0.75 -22.45
CA MET A 244 -2.40 -1.99 -21.67
C MET A 244 -3.79 -2.51 -21.31
N LEU A 245 -4.66 -1.67 -20.75
CA LEU A 245 -6.01 -2.07 -20.37
C LEU A 245 -6.84 -2.53 -21.57
N LYS A 246 -6.77 -1.82 -22.68
CA LYS A 246 -7.42 -2.23 -23.94
C LYS A 246 -6.91 -3.58 -24.43
N ALA A 247 -5.59 -3.81 -24.39
CA ALA A 247 -4.98 -5.09 -24.78
C ALA A 247 -5.37 -6.26 -23.83
N LEU A 248 -5.66 -5.97 -22.57
CA LEU A 248 -6.17 -6.92 -21.59
C LEU A 248 -7.68 -7.22 -21.76
N GLY A 249 -8.35 -6.56 -22.69
CA GLY A 249 -9.75 -6.82 -23.04
C GLY A 249 -10.76 -5.91 -22.35
N PHE A 250 -10.34 -4.82 -21.71
CA PHE A 250 -11.27 -3.81 -21.23
C PHE A 250 -11.78 -2.98 -22.39
N GLY A 251 -13.10 -2.90 -22.52
CA GLY A 251 -13.78 -2.20 -23.59
C GLY A 251 -13.81 -0.68 -23.39
N ARG A 252 -14.20 0.03 -24.45
CA ARG A 252 -14.37 1.50 -24.44
C ARG A 252 -15.51 1.97 -23.54
N ASP A 253 -16.45 1.08 -23.24
CA ASP A 253 -17.59 1.25 -22.34
C ASP A 253 -17.22 1.17 -20.87
N ALA A 254 -16.00 0.68 -20.54
CA ALA A 254 -15.55 0.59 -19.17
C ALA A 254 -15.49 1.97 -18.48
N HIS A 255 -16.01 2.02 -17.25
CA HIS A 255 -15.92 3.19 -16.39
C HIS A 255 -14.64 3.14 -15.56
N LEU A 256 -13.80 4.18 -15.68
CA LEU A 256 -12.54 4.32 -14.96
C LEU A 256 -12.63 5.42 -13.92
N TYR A 257 -12.28 5.10 -12.67
CA TYR A 257 -12.02 6.08 -11.63
C TYR A 257 -10.52 6.32 -11.52
N VAL A 258 -10.07 7.56 -11.75
CA VAL A 258 -8.65 7.94 -11.61
C VAL A 258 -8.43 8.52 -10.22
N ALA A 259 -7.71 7.76 -9.40
CA ALA A 259 -7.20 8.19 -8.11
C ALA A 259 -5.83 8.84 -8.33
N SER A 260 -5.77 10.13 -8.26
CA SER A 260 -4.55 10.94 -8.41
C SER A 260 -4.77 12.32 -7.79
N GLY A 261 -3.67 13.00 -7.47
CA GLY A 261 -3.64 14.44 -7.34
C GLY A 261 -3.62 15.10 -8.72
N GLU A 262 -3.07 16.31 -8.80
CA GLU A 262 -2.89 17.01 -10.07
C GLU A 262 -1.91 16.24 -10.96
N ILE A 263 -2.37 15.86 -12.15
CA ILE A 263 -1.57 15.07 -13.08
C ILE A 263 -0.59 15.98 -13.83
N TYR A 264 0.68 15.60 -13.84
CA TYR A 264 1.72 16.30 -14.57
C TYR A 264 1.38 16.39 -16.07
N GLY A 265 1.38 17.62 -16.59
CA GLY A 265 0.94 17.92 -17.96
C GLY A 265 -0.58 17.99 -18.14
N GLY A 266 -1.36 17.90 -17.06
CA GLY A 266 -2.80 18.19 -17.02
C GLY A 266 -3.65 17.39 -18.00
N GLU A 267 -4.68 18.05 -18.53
CA GLU A 267 -5.65 17.45 -19.46
C GLU A 267 -5.01 16.96 -20.77
N GLU A 268 -4.01 17.65 -21.29
CA GLU A 268 -3.30 17.22 -22.50
C GLU A 268 -2.65 15.84 -22.34
N ARG A 269 -2.07 15.60 -21.17
CA ARG A 269 -1.46 14.30 -20.84
C ARG A 269 -2.50 13.18 -20.61
N LEU A 270 -3.70 13.55 -20.17
CA LEU A 270 -4.83 12.61 -20.01
C LEU A 270 -5.60 12.34 -21.28
N ALA A 271 -5.55 13.23 -22.27
CA ALA A 271 -6.36 13.14 -23.49
C ALA A 271 -6.25 11.78 -24.20
N PRO A 272 -5.07 11.16 -24.37
CA PRO A 272 -4.98 9.83 -24.99
C PRO A 272 -5.68 8.73 -24.18
N LEU A 273 -5.63 8.78 -22.86
CA LEU A 273 -6.37 7.84 -22.01
C LEU A 273 -7.88 8.06 -22.13
N LYS A 274 -8.34 9.33 -22.15
CA LYS A 274 -9.75 9.68 -22.36
C LYS A 274 -10.26 9.25 -23.74
N ALA A 275 -9.43 9.32 -24.77
CA ALA A 275 -9.78 8.85 -26.11
C ALA A 275 -10.03 7.32 -26.14
N LEU A 276 -9.27 6.55 -25.39
CA LEU A 276 -9.43 5.10 -25.26
C LEU A 276 -10.60 4.74 -24.34
N PHE A 277 -10.80 5.46 -23.24
CA PHE A 277 -11.81 5.24 -22.21
C PHE A 277 -12.56 6.54 -21.90
N PRO A 278 -13.63 6.87 -22.68
CA PRO A 278 -14.34 8.13 -22.51
C PRO A 278 -15.03 8.30 -21.15
N ASN A 279 -15.38 7.20 -20.49
CA ASN A 279 -16.03 7.18 -19.18
C ASN A 279 -14.99 7.30 -18.04
N LEU A 280 -14.19 8.38 -18.09
CA LEU A 280 -13.17 8.69 -17.09
C LEU A 280 -13.76 9.59 -16.00
N HIS A 281 -13.58 9.20 -14.75
CA HIS A 281 -14.10 9.90 -13.59
C HIS A 281 -13.01 10.11 -12.55
N SER A 282 -13.16 11.15 -11.74
CA SER A 282 -12.37 11.41 -10.54
C SER A 282 -13.30 11.83 -9.40
N LYS A 283 -12.77 12.00 -8.20
CA LYS A 283 -13.56 12.52 -7.07
C LYS A 283 -14.15 13.91 -7.37
N GLU A 284 -13.42 14.73 -8.12
CA GLU A 284 -13.84 16.09 -8.52
C GLU A 284 -14.96 16.07 -9.55
N THR A 285 -15.02 15.04 -10.40
CA THR A 285 -16.10 14.89 -11.41
C THR A 285 -17.34 14.17 -10.88
N LEU A 286 -17.17 13.42 -9.78
CA LEU A 286 -18.25 12.66 -9.16
C LEU A 286 -18.95 13.41 -8.04
N ALA A 287 -18.27 14.36 -7.38
CA ALA A 287 -18.81 15.13 -6.28
C ALA A 287 -18.91 16.61 -6.63
N THR A 288 -19.79 17.34 -5.96
CA THR A 288 -19.86 18.79 -6.06
C THR A 288 -18.75 19.43 -5.23
N LYS A 289 -18.49 20.72 -5.48
CA LYS A 289 -17.48 21.48 -4.72
C LYS A 289 -17.86 21.56 -3.23
N GLU A 290 -19.16 21.69 -2.94
CA GLU A 290 -19.71 21.76 -1.58
C GLU A 290 -19.50 20.43 -0.82
N GLU A 291 -19.68 19.31 -1.51
CA GLU A 291 -19.45 17.97 -0.94
C GLU A 291 -17.98 17.73 -0.64
N LEU A 292 -17.08 18.24 -1.47
CA LEU A 292 -15.63 18.11 -1.28
C LEU A 292 -15.02 19.17 -0.36
N ALA A 293 -15.72 20.27 -0.08
CA ALA A 293 -15.20 21.38 0.74
C ALA A 293 -14.60 20.95 2.09
N PRO A 294 -15.16 19.98 2.84
CA PRO A 294 -14.58 19.50 4.09
C PRO A 294 -13.25 18.74 3.94
N PHE A 295 -12.89 18.36 2.71
CA PHE A 295 -11.75 17.49 2.38
C PHE A 295 -10.69 18.18 1.53
N SER A 296 -11.09 19.10 0.64
CA SER A 296 -10.25 19.61 -0.46
C SER A 296 -9.00 20.37 -0.02
N SER A 297 -9.02 20.99 1.17
CA SER A 297 -7.85 21.65 1.75
C SER A 297 -6.88 20.70 2.49
N TYR A 298 -7.18 19.40 2.53
CA TYR A 298 -6.46 18.41 3.31
C TYR A 298 -6.05 17.24 2.42
N SER A 299 -4.77 17.16 2.10
CA SER A 299 -4.21 16.15 1.20
C SER A 299 -4.46 14.72 1.71
N SER A 300 -4.36 14.48 3.01
CA SER A 300 -4.61 13.18 3.63
C SER A 300 -6.08 12.77 3.56
N ARG A 301 -7.02 13.70 3.71
CA ARG A 301 -8.46 13.40 3.57
C ARG A 301 -8.81 13.08 2.13
N MET A 302 -8.28 13.83 1.16
CA MET A 302 -8.46 13.54 -0.27
C MET A 302 -7.85 12.19 -0.67
N ALA A 303 -6.66 11.87 -0.16
CA ALA A 303 -6.03 10.56 -0.36
C ALA A 303 -6.82 9.41 0.30
N ALA A 304 -7.51 9.66 1.42
CA ALA A 304 -8.39 8.68 2.05
C ALA A 304 -9.62 8.37 1.20
N LEU A 305 -10.22 9.39 0.55
CA LEU A 305 -11.32 9.18 -0.41
C LEU A 305 -10.86 8.30 -1.58
N ASP A 306 -9.71 8.62 -2.19
CA ASP A 306 -9.13 7.79 -3.26
C ASP A 306 -8.87 6.36 -2.81
N PHE A 307 -8.36 6.17 -1.58
CA PHE A 307 -8.13 4.85 -1.01
C PHE A 307 -9.42 4.04 -0.91
N ILE A 308 -10.51 4.64 -0.41
CA ILE A 308 -11.82 3.97 -0.25
C ILE A 308 -12.38 3.58 -1.61
N VAL A 309 -12.36 4.50 -2.58
CA VAL A 309 -12.88 4.22 -3.92
C VAL A 309 -12.06 3.14 -4.63
N CYS A 310 -10.73 3.18 -4.50
CA CYS A 310 -9.85 2.15 -5.06
C CYS A 310 -10.07 0.76 -4.42
N ASP A 311 -10.39 0.69 -3.13
CA ASP A 311 -10.74 -0.56 -2.46
C ASP A 311 -12.10 -1.09 -2.95
N GLY A 312 -13.05 -0.18 -3.25
CA GLY A 312 -14.39 -0.48 -3.73
C GLY A 312 -14.45 -1.02 -5.16
N GLY A 313 -13.56 -0.59 -6.05
CA GLY A 313 -13.58 -0.95 -7.48
C GLY A 313 -13.54 -2.46 -7.74
N SER A 314 -14.16 -2.92 -8.82
CA SER A 314 -14.11 -4.34 -9.23
C SER A 314 -12.69 -4.76 -9.59
N VAL A 315 -11.97 -3.88 -10.29
CA VAL A 315 -10.54 -4.02 -10.60
C VAL A 315 -9.81 -2.80 -10.07
N PHE A 316 -8.67 -3.02 -9.46
CA PHE A 316 -7.73 -1.96 -9.09
C PHE A 316 -6.47 -2.06 -9.95
N VAL A 317 -6.05 -0.96 -10.53
CA VAL A 317 -4.82 -0.86 -11.33
C VAL A 317 -3.84 0.04 -10.59
N ALA A 318 -2.73 -0.53 -10.17
CA ALA A 318 -1.68 0.17 -9.44
C ALA A 318 -0.52 0.49 -10.37
N ASN A 319 -0.44 1.74 -10.84
CA ASN A 319 0.60 2.18 -11.80
C ASN A 319 1.98 2.44 -11.13
N ASN A 320 2.15 2.05 -9.88
CA ASN A 320 3.41 2.18 -9.14
C ASN A 320 3.50 1.19 -7.97
N ASN A 321 4.63 1.22 -7.27
CA ASN A 321 4.94 0.42 -6.08
C ASN A 321 4.75 1.18 -4.75
N GLY A 322 4.08 2.33 -4.76
CA GLY A 322 3.88 3.16 -3.57
C GLY A 322 3.07 2.45 -2.47
N ASN A 323 3.04 3.08 -1.30
CA ASN A 323 2.38 2.53 -0.12
C ASN A 323 0.88 2.25 -0.31
N MET A 324 0.17 3.16 -0.99
CA MET A 324 -1.24 2.98 -1.31
C MET A 324 -1.46 1.71 -2.15
N ALA A 325 -0.65 1.52 -3.19
CA ALA A 325 -0.72 0.35 -4.06
C ALA A 325 -0.49 -0.96 -3.28
N LYS A 326 0.50 -0.98 -2.39
CA LYS A 326 0.85 -2.14 -1.56
C LYS A 326 -0.25 -2.48 -0.56
N ILE A 327 -0.70 -1.49 0.20
CA ILE A 327 -1.74 -1.69 1.22
C ILE A 327 -3.05 -2.15 0.57
N LEU A 328 -3.46 -1.52 -0.53
CA LEU A 328 -4.68 -1.91 -1.25
C LEU A 328 -4.56 -3.31 -1.84
N ALA A 329 -3.44 -3.67 -2.47
CA ALA A 329 -3.25 -5.01 -2.99
C ALA A 329 -3.42 -6.08 -1.88
N GLY A 330 -2.78 -5.88 -0.73
CA GLY A 330 -2.91 -6.77 0.42
C GLY A 330 -4.34 -6.79 0.97
N ARG A 331 -4.97 -5.61 1.13
CA ARG A 331 -6.34 -5.48 1.64
C ARG A 331 -7.35 -6.19 0.73
N ARG A 332 -7.27 -5.97 -0.56
CA ARG A 332 -8.15 -6.58 -1.57
C ARG A 332 -8.00 -8.10 -1.63
N ARG A 333 -6.80 -8.62 -1.38
CA ARG A 333 -6.55 -10.07 -1.19
C ARG A 333 -7.12 -10.59 0.12
N TYR A 334 -6.90 -9.87 1.22
CA TYR A 334 -7.35 -10.27 2.55
C TYR A 334 -8.88 -10.34 2.65
N PHE A 335 -9.60 -9.37 2.07
CA PHE A 335 -11.06 -9.27 2.19
C PHE A 335 -11.86 -10.00 1.12
N GLY A 336 -11.26 -10.66 0.15
CA GLY A 336 -12.01 -11.46 -0.79
C GLY A 336 -11.46 -11.58 -2.19
N HIS A 337 -10.16 -11.41 -2.39
CA HIS A 337 -9.50 -11.60 -3.68
C HIS A 337 -10.02 -10.74 -4.83
N LYS A 338 -10.31 -9.46 -4.57
CA LYS A 338 -10.58 -8.54 -5.66
C LYS A 338 -9.32 -8.34 -6.50
N ARG A 339 -9.46 -8.37 -7.82
CA ARG A 339 -8.35 -8.27 -8.75
C ARG A 339 -7.56 -6.97 -8.59
N THR A 340 -6.23 -7.08 -8.51
CA THR A 340 -5.29 -5.95 -8.53
C THR A 340 -4.27 -6.16 -9.63
N ILE A 341 -4.40 -5.39 -10.72
CA ILE A 341 -3.49 -5.43 -11.86
C ILE A 341 -2.31 -4.51 -11.58
N ARG A 342 -1.10 -5.00 -11.79
CA ARG A 342 0.13 -4.23 -11.74
C ARG A 342 0.80 -4.27 -13.10
N PRO A 343 1.16 -3.13 -13.70
CA PRO A 343 1.90 -3.14 -14.94
C PRO A 343 3.26 -3.82 -14.77
N ASN A 344 3.59 -4.76 -15.63
CA ASN A 344 4.96 -5.23 -15.75
C ASN A 344 5.78 -4.20 -16.53
N ALA A 345 6.02 -3.04 -15.89
CA ALA A 345 6.60 -1.87 -16.52
C ALA A 345 7.95 -2.15 -17.22
N LYS A 346 8.77 -3.07 -16.67
CA LYS A 346 10.05 -3.49 -17.26
C LYS A 346 9.87 -4.15 -18.63
N LYS A 347 8.93 -5.08 -18.77
CA LYS A 347 8.67 -5.76 -20.04
C LYS A 347 7.83 -4.90 -21.00
N LEU A 348 6.86 -4.18 -20.46
CA LEU A 348 5.98 -3.31 -21.25
C LEU A 348 6.73 -2.13 -21.87
N HIS A 349 7.75 -1.59 -21.19
CA HIS A 349 8.52 -0.46 -21.71
C HIS A 349 9.06 -0.72 -23.12
N THR A 350 9.72 -1.86 -23.36
CA THR A 350 10.25 -2.21 -24.68
C THR A 350 9.16 -2.38 -25.72
N LEU A 351 7.97 -2.82 -25.31
CA LEU A 351 6.84 -2.98 -26.21
C LEU A 351 6.25 -1.63 -26.62
N PHE A 352 6.18 -0.68 -25.70
CA PHE A 352 5.66 0.67 -25.97
C PHE A 352 6.59 1.50 -26.87
N LEU A 353 7.90 1.24 -26.87
CA LEU A 353 8.85 1.89 -27.78
C LEU A 353 8.56 1.58 -29.26
N ASN A 354 7.96 0.42 -29.54
CA ASN A 354 7.71 -0.08 -30.89
C ASN A 354 6.23 -0.23 -31.21
N VAL A 355 5.37 0.48 -30.49
CA VAL A 355 3.90 0.33 -30.60
C VAL A 355 3.37 0.74 -31.98
N THR A 356 3.97 1.75 -32.61
CA THR A 356 3.58 2.26 -33.94
C THR A 356 3.91 1.30 -35.08
N ASP A 357 4.93 0.46 -34.90
CA ASP A 357 5.48 -0.43 -35.94
C ASP A 357 4.90 -1.85 -35.84
N MET A 358 3.88 -2.05 -35.00
CA MET A 358 3.36 -3.37 -34.67
C MET A 358 1.83 -3.44 -34.88
N PRO A 359 1.32 -4.49 -35.57
CA PRO A 359 -0.12 -4.74 -35.63
C PRO A 359 -0.74 -4.91 -34.23
N TRP A 360 -1.96 -4.41 -34.05
CA TRP A 360 -2.66 -4.43 -32.77
C TRP A 360 -2.79 -5.83 -32.16
N GLU A 361 -3.07 -6.83 -32.95
CA GLU A 361 -3.21 -8.23 -32.52
C GLU A 361 -1.92 -8.75 -31.92
N THR A 362 -0.77 -8.44 -32.56
CA THR A 362 0.56 -8.78 -32.07
C THR A 362 0.87 -8.03 -30.77
N PHE A 363 0.61 -6.71 -30.74
CA PHE A 363 0.81 -5.91 -29.54
C PHE A 363 -0.01 -6.45 -28.37
N SER A 364 -1.33 -6.65 -28.54
CA SER A 364 -2.22 -7.10 -27.48
C SER A 364 -1.88 -8.51 -26.99
N SER A 365 -1.45 -9.40 -27.91
CA SER A 365 -0.97 -10.74 -27.52
C SER A 365 0.28 -10.67 -26.64
N ARG A 366 1.26 -9.81 -27.00
CA ARG A 366 2.49 -9.60 -26.20
C ARG A 366 2.19 -8.96 -24.86
N VAL A 367 1.28 -7.97 -24.79
CA VAL A 367 0.86 -7.38 -23.50
C VAL A 367 0.29 -8.46 -22.59
N ARG A 368 -0.64 -9.28 -23.07
CA ARG A 368 -1.22 -10.40 -22.28
C ARG A 368 -0.14 -11.38 -21.81
N ALA A 369 0.84 -11.69 -22.65
CA ALA A 369 1.95 -12.57 -22.28
C ALA A 369 2.85 -11.94 -21.20
N PHE A 370 3.16 -10.63 -21.31
CA PHE A 370 4.00 -9.93 -20.34
C PHE A 370 3.29 -9.67 -19.01
N GLN A 371 1.98 -9.51 -19.02
CA GLN A 371 1.16 -9.32 -17.82
C GLN A 371 0.83 -10.63 -17.10
N LYS A 372 1.23 -11.78 -17.60
CA LYS A 372 1.07 -13.06 -16.92
C LYS A 372 1.84 -13.05 -15.60
N GLY A 373 1.18 -13.29 -14.48
CA GLY A 373 1.74 -13.17 -13.14
C GLY A 373 1.58 -11.77 -12.50
N PHE A 374 0.97 -10.80 -13.22
CA PHE A 374 0.75 -9.43 -12.77
C PHE A 374 -0.74 -9.02 -12.80
N MET A 375 -1.63 -9.99 -12.94
CA MET A 375 -3.08 -9.78 -13.08
C MET A 375 -3.82 -9.80 -11.74
N GLY A 376 -3.14 -10.11 -10.64
CA GLY A 376 -3.74 -10.23 -9.32
C GLY A 376 -4.64 -11.45 -9.17
N GLU A 377 -4.38 -12.52 -9.91
CA GLU A 377 -5.11 -13.79 -9.76
C GLU A 377 -4.72 -14.46 -8.42
N PRO A 378 -5.63 -15.25 -7.82
CA PRO A 378 -5.40 -15.87 -6.50
C PRO A 378 -4.13 -16.73 -6.40
N ASN A 379 -3.73 -17.35 -7.51
CA ASN A 379 -2.57 -18.23 -7.60
C ASN A 379 -1.26 -17.50 -7.95
N GLU A 380 -1.30 -16.20 -8.16
CA GLU A 380 -0.12 -15.37 -8.39
C GLU A 380 0.60 -14.96 -7.09
N GLU A 381 0.07 -15.36 -5.93
CA GLU A 381 0.82 -15.21 -4.67
C GLU A 381 2.06 -16.09 -4.71
N THR A 382 3.20 -15.47 -4.89
CA THR A 382 4.49 -16.14 -4.69
C THR A 382 4.69 -16.33 -3.19
N ILE A 383 4.40 -17.53 -2.72
CA ILE A 383 4.94 -18.00 -1.44
C ILE A 383 6.45 -18.07 -1.65
N GLY A 384 7.19 -17.14 -1.04
CA GLY A 384 8.65 -17.12 -1.15
C GLY A 384 9.20 -18.49 -0.79
N ARG A 385 9.83 -19.16 -1.76
CA ARG A 385 10.57 -20.39 -1.54
C ARG A 385 11.80 -20.07 -0.69
N GLY A 386 11.74 -20.45 0.54
CA GLY A 386 12.81 -20.25 1.52
C GLY A 386 12.45 -19.14 2.50
N GLY A 387 12.19 -19.48 3.71
CA GLY A 387 11.85 -18.74 4.94
C GLY A 387 12.11 -17.24 5.12
N GLY A 388 12.44 -16.53 4.07
CA GLY A 388 12.52 -15.09 3.94
C GLY A 388 11.56 -14.66 2.85
N GLY A 389 10.29 -14.43 3.20
CA GLY A 389 9.26 -14.00 2.29
C GLY A 389 9.63 -12.66 1.64
N GLY A 390 10.03 -12.72 0.39
CA GLY A 390 10.43 -11.58 -0.42
C GLY A 390 9.30 -10.66 -0.86
N GLY A 391 8.10 -10.72 -0.29
CA GLY A 391 7.02 -9.76 -0.49
C GLY A 391 6.80 -8.98 0.80
N GLY A 392 6.74 -7.65 0.72
CA GLY A 392 6.46 -6.83 1.87
C GLY A 392 5.13 -7.26 2.53
N PHE A 393 5.06 -7.22 3.85
CA PHE A 393 3.87 -7.54 4.65
C PHE A 393 2.58 -6.93 4.08
N HIS A 394 2.63 -5.69 3.63
CA HIS A 394 1.46 -4.96 3.14
C HIS A 394 0.86 -5.50 1.84
N GLU A 395 1.62 -6.26 1.06
CA GLU A 395 1.17 -6.82 -0.21
C GLU A 395 0.69 -8.26 -0.09
N ASN A 396 1.28 -9.01 0.83
CA ASN A 396 1.04 -10.43 1.02
C ASN A 396 0.41 -10.70 2.37
N PRO A 397 -0.92 -10.81 2.45
CA PRO A 397 -1.62 -11.10 3.69
C PRO A 397 -1.52 -12.57 4.10
N SER A 398 -0.69 -13.40 3.46
CA SER A 398 -0.55 -14.83 3.78
C SER A 398 -0.18 -15.08 5.24
N ALA A 399 0.64 -14.19 5.84
CA ALA A 399 0.94 -14.23 7.27
C ALA A 399 -0.26 -13.85 8.16
N CYS A 400 -1.30 -13.25 7.58
CA CYS A 400 -2.52 -12.82 8.25
C CYS A 400 -3.65 -13.85 8.17
N ILE A 401 -3.51 -14.84 7.30
CA ILE A 401 -4.50 -15.90 7.09
C ILE A 401 -4.11 -17.05 8.00
N CYS A 402 -4.96 -17.35 8.97
CA CYS A 402 -4.73 -18.44 9.88
C CYS A 402 -4.81 -19.78 9.14
N GLU A 403 -3.69 -20.48 9.10
CA GLU A 403 -3.44 -21.86 8.68
C GLU A 403 -4.10 -22.38 7.38
N LYS A 404 -3.29 -23.03 6.57
CA LYS A 404 -3.65 -23.70 5.31
C LYS A 404 -4.72 -24.80 5.42
N HIS A 405 -5.23 -25.10 6.63
CA HIS A 405 -6.14 -26.22 6.87
C HIS A 405 -7.62 -25.87 6.78
N PHE A 406 -8.00 -24.62 6.59
CA PHE A 406 -9.40 -24.24 6.48
C PHE A 406 -9.74 -23.62 5.12
N VAL A 407 -9.54 -24.39 4.04
CA VAL A 407 -10.32 -24.19 2.81
C VAL A 407 -11.66 -24.88 3.08
N PRO A 408 -12.78 -24.14 3.17
CA PRO A 408 -14.10 -24.76 3.35
C PRO A 408 -14.31 -25.86 2.30
N TYR A 409 -14.81 -26.99 2.71
CA TYR A 409 -15.02 -28.19 1.88
C TYR A 409 -15.71 -27.91 0.53
N TYR A 410 -16.60 -26.93 0.49
CA TYR A 410 -17.28 -26.52 -0.74
C TYR A 410 -16.37 -25.76 -1.72
N LEU A 411 -15.39 -24.98 -1.26
CA LEU A 411 -14.40 -24.34 -2.12
C LEU A 411 -13.40 -25.38 -2.64
N ARG A 412 -13.06 -26.39 -1.83
CA ARG A 412 -12.23 -27.51 -2.24
C ARG A 412 -12.95 -28.33 -3.32
N ALA A 413 -14.26 -28.56 -3.15
CA ALA A 413 -15.09 -29.25 -4.14
C ALA A 413 -15.25 -28.49 -5.47
N GLU A 414 -15.26 -27.16 -5.45
CA GLU A 414 -15.27 -26.33 -6.68
C GLU A 414 -13.89 -26.34 -7.38
N PHE A 415 -12.80 -26.29 -6.62
CA PHE A 415 -11.45 -26.44 -7.16
C PHE A 415 -11.24 -27.81 -7.77
N ASP A 416 -11.67 -28.87 -7.08
CA ASP A 416 -11.57 -30.25 -7.58
C ASP A 416 -12.48 -30.50 -8.80
N LYS A 417 -13.65 -29.87 -8.87
CA LYS A 417 -14.53 -29.92 -10.08
C LYS A 417 -13.91 -29.16 -11.26
N ARG A 418 -13.21 -28.05 -11.04
CA ARG A 418 -12.48 -27.32 -12.09
C ARG A 418 -11.22 -28.07 -12.55
N ALA A 419 -10.49 -28.70 -11.63
CA ALA A 419 -9.32 -29.51 -11.94
C ALA A 419 -9.73 -30.76 -12.77
N LYS A 420 -10.79 -31.43 -12.38
CA LYS A 420 -11.33 -32.59 -13.12
C LYS A 420 -11.91 -32.25 -14.50
N ARG A 421 -12.45 -31.02 -14.69
CA ARG A 421 -12.89 -30.54 -16.02
C ARG A 421 -11.73 -30.21 -16.96
N LYS A 422 -10.53 -29.89 -16.44
CA LYS A 422 -9.31 -29.69 -17.25
C LYS A 422 -8.55 -30.98 -17.53
N GLY A 423 -8.79 -32.08 -16.78
CA GLY A 423 -8.08 -33.34 -16.91
C GLY A 423 -8.61 -34.29 -17.96
N ASN A 424 -9.74 -33.98 -18.65
CA ASN A 424 -10.40 -34.87 -19.61
C ASN A 424 -10.21 -34.43 -21.07
N LYS A 425 -9.07 -33.85 -21.45
CA LYS A 425 -8.66 -33.71 -22.85
C LYS A 425 -7.17 -33.98 -23.01
N SER A 426 -6.91 -35.07 -23.71
CA SER A 426 -5.70 -35.52 -24.40
C SER A 426 -4.53 -36.03 -23.54
N SER A 427 -4.44 -37.34 -23.47
CA SER A 427 -3.21 -38.11 -23.49
C SER A 427 -2.49 -37.85 -24.81
N GLY A 428 -1.29 -37.27 -24.75
CA GLY A 428 -0.39 -37.09 -25.86
C GLY A 428 0.98 -36.77 -25.30
N GLU A 429 1.84 -37.78 -25.25
CA GLU A 429 3.27 -37.67 -24.96
C GLU A 429 3.94 -36.65 -25.88
N VAL A 430 4.62 -35.69 -25.32
CA VAL A 430 5.78 -35.07 -25.95
C VAL A 430 6.83 -34.81 -24.88
N THR A 431 7.83 -35.67 -24.89
CA THR A 431 9.13 -35.43 -24.27
C THR A 431 9.83 -34.29 -24.99
N GLY A 432 10.23 -33.25 -24.25
CA GLY A 432 11.00 -32.15 -24.80
C GLY A 432 11.68 -31.37 -23.68
N TYR A 433 12.97 -31.61 -23.50
CA TYR A 433 13.89 -30.86 -22.70
C TYR A 433 13.81 -29.37 -22.98
N PHE A 434 13.62 -28.56 -21.97
CA PHE A 434 14.07 -27.16 -21.95
C PHE A 434 14.72 -26.85 -20.60
N SER A 435 16.05 -26.95 -20.62
CA SER A 435 16.95 -26.31 -19.68
C SER A 435 17.05 -24.83 -20.07
N GLY A 436 16.68 -23.94 -19.18
CA GLY A 436 16.78 -22.50 -19.38
C GLY A 436 16.25 -21.80 -18.13
N GLY A 437 17.10 -21.68 -17.11
CA GLY A 437 16.76 -20.99 -15.87
C GLY A 437 16.68 -19.48 -16.10
N ASP A 438 15.50 -18.95 -16.35
CA ASP A 438 15.19 -17.54 -16.16
C ASP A 438 14.69 -17.36 -14.73
N LYS A 439 15.54 -16.79 -13.89
CA LYS A 439 15.17 -16.33 -12.54
C LYS A 439 14.10 -15.25 -12.72
N ASN A 440 12.84 -15.61 -12.48
CA ASN A 440 11.75 -14.66 -12.32
C ASN A 440 12.11 -13.76 -11.13
N LEU A 441 12.66 -12.60 -11.41
CA LEU A 441 12.78 -11.50 -10.46
C LEU A 441 11.36 -11.07 -10.08
N GLY A 442 10.92 -11.49 -8.90
CA GLY A 442 9.67 -11.03 -8.31
C GLY A 442 9.71 -9.52 -8.04
N TRP A 443 8.56 -8.92 -7.84
CA TRP A 443 8.39 -7.50 -7.48
C TRP A 443 9.21 -7.06 -6.25
N THR A 444 9.72 -7.99 -5.47
CA THR A 444 10.56 -7.77 -4.29
C THR A 444 11.94 -7.22 -4.59
N ASP A 445 12.43 -7.45 -5.81
CA ASP A 445 13.74 -6.95 -6.22
C ASP A 445 13.69 -5.50 -6.75
N LEU A 446 12.48 -4.92 -6.84
CA LEU A 446 12.24 -3.52 -7.19
C LEU A 446 11.96 -2.61 -5.96
N VAL A 447 12.17 -3.12 -4.77
CA VAL A 447 12.34 -2.26 -3.60
C VAL A 447 13.62 -1.47 -3.86
N TYR A 448 13.54 -0.14 -3.80
CA TYR A 448 14.71 0.74 -3.77
C TYR A 448 15.70 0.17 -2.77
N GLU A 449 16.71 -0.56 -3.23
CA GLU A 449 17.98 -0.65 -2.54
C GLU A 449 18.58 0.75 -2.63
N GLU A 450 18.35 1.57 -1.60
CA GLU A 450 19.29 2.60 -1.27
C GLU A 450 20.61 1.85 -1.05
N THR A 451 21.50 1.92 -2.04
CA THR A 451 22.87 1.46 -1.90
C THR A 451 23.42 2.16 -0.67
N GLU A 452 23.68 1.39 0.37
CA GLU A 452 24.48 1.84 1.50
C GLU A 452 25.85 2.22 0.93
N SER A 453 26.07 3.54 0.81
CA SER A 453 27.42 4.06 0.73
C SER A 453 28.13 3.69 2.03
N PRO A 454 29.38 3.25 2.01
CA PRO A 454 30.10 2.90 3.23
C PRO A 454 30.13 4.11 4.14
N SER A 455 29.67 3.92 5.36
CA SER A 455 29.58 4.92 6.42
C SER A 455 30.96 5.52 6.72
N ASN A 456 31.22 6.72 6.21
CA ASN A 456 32.09 7.68 6.87
C ASN A 456 31.21 8.86 7.27
N GLY A 457 31.05 8.99 8.58
CA GLY A 457 30.18 9.85 9.34
C GLY A 457 29.95 11.25 8.76
N THR A 458 28.75 11.45 8.32
CA THR A 458 27.88 12.60 8.58
C THR A 458 26.53 12.20 7.96
N ASP A 459 25.53 11.92 8.82
CA ASP A 459 24.13 11.78 8.42
C ASP A 459 23.68 13.13 7.83
N LEU A 460 23.88 13.31 6.53
CA LEU A 460 23.18 14.34 5.77
C LEU A 460 21.77 13.80 5.52
N ASP A 461 20.83 14.32 6.29
CA ASP A 461 19.39 14.09 6.18
C ASP A 461 18.94 14.57 4.77
N TYR A 462 18.61 13.67 3.87
CA TYR A 462 18.01 13.97 2.56
C TYR A 462 16.64 14.66 2.66
N ASP A 463 16.13 14.90 3.87
CA ASP A 463 14.88 15.62 4.14
C ASP A 463 15.07 17.14 4.28
N GLU A 464 16.28 17.69 4.18
CA GLU A 464 16.53 19.14 4.18
C GLU A 464 16.61 19.77 2.79
N LEU A 465 16.44 18.98 1.71
CA LEU A 465 16.54 19.46 0.32
C LEU A 465 15.23 19.31 -0.47
N ILE A 466 14.07 19.11 0.21
CA ILE A 466 12.74 19.25 -0.42
C ILE A 466 11.85 20.08 0.49
#